data_fda2ff24671e89c167218d60526ce164
#
_entry.id   fda2ff24671e89c167218d60526ce164
#
_cell.length_a   1.000
_cell.length_b   1.000
_cell.length_c   1.000
_cell.angle_alpha   90.00
_cell.angle_beta   90.00
_cell.angle_gamma   90.00
#
_symmetry.space_group_name_H-M   'P 1'
#
loop_
_entity.id
_entity.type
_entity.pdbx_description
1 polymer ?
#
loop_
_entity_poly.entity_id
_entity_poly.type
_entity_poly.pdbx_seq_one_letter_code
_entity_poly.pdbx_strand_id
1 'polypeptide(L)'
;MGRSVPPWRTRVEDELGRLAPYRRALATTDQHALDRLVNDVRQRRAAGGMLPAANAREVMLLNMLVGMMARLERLEHHLSNLREGHDDD
;
A
#
# COMPACT_ATOMS: atom_id res chain seq x y z
N MET A 1 5.65 -34.63 10.40
CA MET A 1 5.81 -33.89 9.19
C MET A 1 5.28 -32.48 9.34
N GLY A 2 6.12 -31.52 9.28
CA GLY A 2 5.71 -30.13 9.42
C GLY A 2 4.93 -29.63 8.19
N ARG A 3 3.89 -28.86 8.42
CA ARG A 3 3.24 -28.14 7.33
C ARG A 3 4.16 -27.05 6.86
N SER A 4 4.40 -26.98 5.55
CA SER A 4 5.13 -25.86 5.01
C SER A 4 4.23 -24.61 5.06
N VAL A 5 4.76 -23.55 5.65
CA VAL A 5 4.08 -22.25 5.64
C VAL A 5 4.22 -21.67 4.23
N PRO A 6 3.14 -21.16 3.62
CA PRO A 6 3.26 -20.53 2.31
C PRO A 6 4.29 -19.40 2.35
N PRO A 7 5.02 -19.17 1.25
CA PRO A 7 5.94 -18.05 1.18
C PRO A 7 5.24 -16.72 1.47
N TRP A 8 5.97 -15.77 2.00
CA TRP A 8 5.43 -14.46 2.33
C TRP A 8 4.72 -13.81 1.14
N ARG A 9 5.31 -13.92 -0.03
CA ARG A 9 4.71 -13.40 -1.26
C ARG A 9 3.31 -13.96 -1.50
N THR A 10 3.15 -15.28 -1.36
CA THR A 10 1.86 -15.93 -1.55
C THR A 10 0.85 -15.46 -0.51
N ARG A 11 1.28 -15.35 0.74
CA ARG A 11 0.39 -14.91 1.81
C ARG A 11 -0.11 -13.48 1.56
N VAL A 12 0.75 -12.60 1.10
CA VAL A 12 0.37 -11.23 0.76
C VAL A 12 -0.61 -11.21 -0.41
N GLU A 13 -0.32 -11.96 -1.48
CA GLU A 13 -1.21 -12.01 -2.64
C GLU A 13 -2.58 -12.61 -2.30
N ASP A 14 -2.62 -13.59 -1.40
CA ASP A 14 -3.88 -14.16 -0.94
C ASP A 14 -4.72 -13.11 -0.19
N GLU A 15 -4.09 -12.32 0.67
CA GLU A 15 -4.80 -11.25 1.37
C GLU A 15 -5.29 -10.17 0.42
N LEU A 16 -4.48 -9.80 -0.57
CA LEU A 16 -4.91 -8.83 -1.58
C LEU A 16 -6.09 -9.37 -2.38
N GLY A 17 -6.07 -10.68 -2.71
CA GLY A 17 -7.17 -11.31 -3.45
C GLY A 17 -8.49 -11.28 -2.69
N ARG A 18 -8.44 -11.30 -1.36
CA ARG A 18 -9.65 -11.23 -0.52
C ARG A 18 -10.34 -9.89 -0.59
N LEU A 19 -9.70 -8.88 -1.14
CA LEU A 19 -10.29 -7.56 -1.32
C LEU A 19 -11.26 -7.49 -2.49
N ALA A 20 -11.33 -8.52 -3.34
CA ALA A 20 -12.14 -8.47 -4.55
C ALA A 20 -13.62 -8.15 -4.29
N PRO A 21 -14.32 -8.80 -3.33
CA PRO A 21 -15.72 -8.44 -3.07
C PRO A 21 -15.87 -7.00 -2.56
N TYR A 22 -14.95 -6.58 -1.71
CA TYR A 22 -14.94 -5.21 -1.19
C TYR A 22 -14.77 -4.20 -2.33
N ARG A 23 -13.80 -4.47 -3.21
CA ARG A 23 -13.54 -3.60 -4.37
C ARG A 23 -14.79 -3.46 -5.25
N ARG A 24 -15.48 -4.56 -5.50
CA ARG A 24 -16.68 -4.54 -6.34
C ARG A 24 -17.79 -3.67 -5.75
N ALA A 25 -17.84 -3.54 -4.42
CA ALA A 25 -18.83 -2.73 -3.74
C ALA A 25 -18.49 -1.24 -3.73
N LEU A 26 -17.25 -0.87 -4.08
CA LEU A 26 -16.82 0.52 -4.08
C LEU A 26 -17.24 1.26 -5.34
N ALA A 27 -17.42 2.57 -5.22
CA ALA A 27 -17.56 3.45 -6.38
C ALA A 27 -16.28 3.41 -7.23
N THR A 28 -16.40 3.74 -8.51
CA THR A 28 -15.28 3.62 -9.46
C THR A 28 -14.04 4.40 -9.01
N THR A 29 -14.21 5.61 -8.51
CA THR A 29 -13.07 6.40 -8.03
C THR A 29 -12.36 5.74 -6.87
N ASP A 30 -13.13 5.11 -5.97
CA ASP A 30 -12.57 4.40 -4.82
C ASP A 30 -11.88 3.10 -5.25
N GLN A 31 -12.40 2.43 -6.28
CA GLN A 31 -11.73 1.27 -6.85
C GLN A 31 -10.34 1.62 -7.36
N HIS A 32 -10.22 2.73 -8.05
CA HIS A 32 -8.92 3.20 -8.56
C HIS A 32 -7.98 3.55 -7.40
N ALA A 33 -8.50 4.18 -6.36
CA ALA A 33 -7.70 4.48 -5.17
C ALA A 33 -7.20 3.20 -4.50
N LEU A 34 -8.07 2.20 -4.36
CA LEU A 34 -7.69 0.91 -3.78
C LEU A 34 -6.62 0.23 -4.63
N ASP A 35 -6.75 0.27 -5.95
CA ASP A 35 -5.77 -0.32 -6.85
C ASP A 35 -4.37 0.27 -6.64
N ARG A 36 -4.30 1.58 -6.40
CA ARG A 36 -3.03 2.24 -6.10
C ARG A 36 -2.46 1.78 -4.77
N LEU A 37 -3.30 1.60 -3.75
CA LEU A 37 -2.85 1.08 -2.46
C LEU A 37 -2.37 -0.36 -2.56
N VAL A 38 -3.03 -1.17 -3.38
CA VAL A 38 -2.58 -2.54 -3.65
C VAL A 38 -1.18 -2.53 -4.26
N ASN A 39 -0.95 -1.63 -5.19
CA ASN A 39 0.37 -1.49 -5.79
C ASN A 39 1.42 -1.07 -4.75
N ASP A 40 1.06 -0.19 -3.82
CA ASP A 40 1.95 0.22 -2.73
C ASP A 40 2.34 -0.98 -1.84
N VAL A 41 1.40 -1.89 -1.60
CA VAL A 41 1.69 -3.13 -0.85
C VAL A 41 2.72 -3.97 -1.58
N ARG A 42 2.54 -4.15 -2.88
CA ARG A 42 3.46 -4.96 -3.68
C ARG A 42 4.86 -4.37 -3.73
N GLN A 43 4.97 -3.06 -3.81
CA GLN A 43 6.25 -2.39 -3.82
C GLN A 43 7.01 -2.54 -2.49
N ARG A 44 6.29 -2.70 -1.38
CA ARG A 44 6.86 -2.80 -0.04
C ARG A 44 6.80 -4.20 0.54
N ARG A 45 6.51 -5.19 -0.30
CA ARG A 45 6.29 -6.57 0.14
C ARG A 45 7.50 -7.14 0.87
N ALA A 46 8.70 -6.91 0.33
CA ALA A 46 9.92 -7.42 0.94
C ALA A 46 10.14 -6.84 2.34
N ALA A 47 9.88 -5.54 2.51
CA ALA A 47 9.99 -4.89 3.83
C ALA A 47 9.01 -5.50 4.83
N GLY A 48 7.79 -5.78 4.38
CA GLY A 48 6.78 -6.42 5.24
C GLY A 48 7.23 -7.78 5.74
N GLY A 49 7.98 -8.51 4.93
CA GLY A 49 8.51 -9.81 5.31
C GLY A 49 9.55 -9.77 6.42
N MET A 50 10.02 -8.58 6.79
CA MET A 50 10.95 -8.40 7.90
C MET A 50 10.26 -8.34 9.26
N LEU A 51 8.93 -8.40 9.29
CA LEU A 51 8.18 -8.39 10.55
C LEU A 51 7.85 -9.83 10.94
N PRO A 52 8.64 -10.44 11.82
CA PRO A 52 8.41 -11.85 12.21
C PRO A 52 7.10 -11.99 12.97
N ALA A 53 6.42 -13.10 12.72
CA ALA A 53 5.15 -13.44 13.36
C ALA A 53 4.02 -12.44 13.09
N ALA A 54 4.18 -11.51 12.16
CA ALA A 54 3.14 -10.55 11.83
C ALA A 54 2.05 -11.20 10.99
N ASN A 55 0.83 -10.73 11.19
CA ASN A 55 -0.31 -11.11 10.36
C ASN A 55 -0.19 -10.44 9.01
N ALA A 56 -0.37 -11.20 7.92
CA ALA A 56 -0.20 -10.65 6.56
C ALA A 56 -1.15 -9.48 6.30
N ARG A 57 -2.38 -9.54 6.82
CA ARG A 57 -3.34 -8.45 6.64
C ARG A 57 -2.89 -7.18 7.34
N GLU A 58 -2.38 -7.28 8.55
CA GLU A 58 -1.88 -6.12 9.29
C GLU A 58 -0.71 -5.48 8.58
N VAL A 59 0.22 -6.29 8.08
CA VAL A 59 1.37 -5.78 7.32
C VAL A 59 0.91 -5.14 6.02
N MET A 60 -0.07 -5.74 5.34
CA MET A 60 -0.66 -5.16 4.14
C MET A 60 -1.19 -3.75 4.42
N LEU A 61 -1.97 -3.61 5.50
CA LEU A 61 -2.54 -2.31 5.87
C LEU A 61 -1.43 -1.31 6.25
N LEU A 62 -0.40 -1.77 6.95
CA LEU A 62 0.74 -0.91 7.27
C LEU A 62 1.43 -0.42 6.00
N ASN A 63 1.66 -1.29 5.04
CA ASN A 63 2.26 -0.92 3.76
C ASN A 63 1.40 0.09 2.99
N MET A 64 0.08 -0.05 3.07
CA MET A 64 -0.85 0.93 2.49
C MET A 64 -0.69 2.29 3.14
N LEU A 65 -0.58 2.33 4.47
CA LEU A 65 -0.39 3.58 5.20
C LEU A 65 0.94 4.24 4.85
N VAL A 66 2.01 3.46 4.78
CA VAL A 66 3.33 3.99 4.38
C VAL A 66 3.24 4.55 2.96
N GLY A 67 2.59 3.85 2.06
CA GLY A 67 2.40 4.32 0.69
C GLY A 67 1.62 5.63 0.62
N MET A 68 0.54 5.74 1.40
CA MET A 68 -0.25 6.97 1.49
C MET A 68 0.60 8.13 2.01
N MET A 69 1.36 7.90 3.09
CA MET A 69 2.19 8.94 3.66
C MET A 69 3.26 9.41 2.67
N ALA A 70 3.87 8.46 1.95
CA ALA A 70 4.85 8.81 0.92
C ALA A 70 4.25 9.68 -0.18
N ARG A 71 3.01 9.40 -0.59
CA ARG A 71 2.30 10.22 -1.58
C ARG A 71 2.00 11.61 -1.04
N LEU A 72 1.58 11.69 0.21
CA LEU A 72 1.31 12.98 0.85
C LEU A 72 2.57 13.83 0.96
N GLU A 73 3.68 13.22 1.34
CA GLU A 73 4.95 13.94 1.43
C GLU A 73 5.40 14.45 0.07
N ARG A 74 5.25 13.65 -0.99
CA ARG A 74 5.56 14.11 -2.33
C ARG A 74 4.67 15.27 -2.76
N LEU A 75 3.39 15.20 -2.43
CA LEU A 75 2.44 16.26 -2.74
C LEU A 75 2.77 17.52 -1.97
N GLU A 76 3.07 17.42 -0.68
CA GLU A 76 3.49 18.56 0.14
C GLU A 76 4.74 19.23 -0.44
N HIS A 77 5.71 18.40 -0.84
CA HIS A 77 6.93 18.89 -1.46
C HIS A 77 6.65 19.65 -2.76
N HIS A 78 5.76 19.09 -3.58
CA HIS A 78 5.34 19.72 -4.83
C HIS A 78 4.69 21.07 -4.59
N LEU A 79 3.79 21.15 -3.61
CA LEU A 79 3.13 22.40 -3.26
C LEU A 79 4.11 23.43 -2.73
N SER A 80 5.08 22.99 -1.93
CA SER A 80 6.12 23.87 -1.41
C SER A 80 6.95 24.46 -2.56
N ASN A 81 7.33 23.63 -3.53
CA ASN A 81 8.09 24.07 -4.69
C ASN A 81 7.31 25.08 -5.54
N LEU A 82 6.02 24.85 -5.72
CA LEU A 82 5.16 25.79 -6.46
C LEU A 82 5.04 27.12 -5.74
N ARG A 83 4.94 27.10 -4.41
CA ARG A 83 4.91 28.32 -3.60
C ARG A 83 6.19 29.10 -3.72
N GLU A 84 7.34 28.43 -3.63
CA GLU A 84 8.64 29.07 -3.75
C GLU A 84 8.82 29.71 -5.14
N GLY A 85 8.39 29.00 -6.19
CA GLY A 85 8.42 29.52 -7.54
C GLY A 85 7.53 30.75 -7.71
N HIS A 86 6.43 30.83 -6.95
CA HIS A 86 5.51 31.96 -7.00
C HIS A 86 6.05 33.18 -6.28
N ASP A 87 6.83 32.95 -5.22
CA ASP A 87 7.38 34.05 -4.39
C ASP A 87 8.62 34.67 -4.99
N ASP A 88 9.17 34.10 -6.03
CA ASP A 88 10.40 34.57 -6.68
C ASP A 88 10.18 35.67 -7.74
N ASP A 89 8.99 36.16 -7.84
CA ASP A 89 8.71 37.27 -8.78
C ASP A 89 9.10 38.62 -8.21
#